data_14749d5c8a26a6e0055c2e393e64bf33
#
_entry.id   14749d5c8a26a6e0055c2e393e64bf33
#
_cell.length_a   1.000
_cell.length_b   1.000
_cell.length_c   1.000
_cell.angle_alpha   90.00
_cell.angle_beta   90.00
_cell.angle_gamma   90.00
#
_symmetry.space_group_name_H-M   'P 1'
#
loop_
_entity.id
_entity.type
_entity.pdbx_description
1 polymer ?
#
loop_
_entity_poly.entity_id
_entity_poly.type
_entity_poly.pdbx_seq_one_letter_code
_entity_poly.pdbx_strand_id
1 'polypeptide(L)'
;MNPAQDLLETRYHVRLLRGAEFTRDSRLSDMALKSTIYKAELQIADMDRHYYADHALTIACHPSETDERMMVRIAAFALFASDRLEFSKGLSDTDEPSLWCKDYTGAVQTWIEVGQPDERRIAKASGRAEEVIVIAYGGRTSDIWWQGVRSKVERLRNVTVWSLGEGVAASLGALAERTMRLQCTVQDRTAWIGNTTSEPVAVEWTVFKAPENV
;
A
#
# COMPACT_ATOMS: atom_id res chain seq x y z
N MET A 1 -10.63 -72.33 51.70
CA MET A 1 -9.36 -72.40 51.01
C MET A 1 -9.65 -71.82 49.61
N ASN A 2 -9.23 -70.65 49.37
CA ASN A 2 -9.65 -69.87 48.21
C ASN A 2 -8.42 -69.53 47.36
N PRO A 3 -8.32 -70.07 46.14
CA PRO A 3 -7.20 -69.83 45.26
C PRO A 3 -7.54 -68.71 44.24
N ALA A 4 -7.73 -67.51 44.73
CA ALA A 4 -8.15 -66.40 43.88
C ALA A 4 -7.39 -65.08 44.19
N GLN A 5 -6.15 -65.18 44.65
CA GLN A 5 -5.39 -63.97 44.96
C GLN A 5 -4.03 -63.85 44.26
N ASP A 6 -3.79 -64.62 43.20
CA ASP A 6 -2.42 -64.65 42.61
C ASP A 6 -2.39 -64.26 41.10
N LEU A 7 -3.26 -63.46 40.63
CA LEU A 7 -3.30 -63.05 39.22
C LEU A 7 -3.34 -61.54 38.95
N LEU A 8 -2.90 -60.71 39.86
CA LEU A 8 -2.97 -59.25 39.67
C LEU A 8 -1.62 -58.54 39.75
N GLU A 9 -0.49 -59.22 39.45
CA GLU A 9 0.81 -58.56 39.30
C GLU A 9 1.45 -58.82 37.91
N THR A 10 0.70 -58.62 36.85
CA THR A 10 1.34 -58.46 35.55
C THR A 10 1.66 -56.97 35.38
N ARG A 11 2.82 -56.62 35.82
CA ARG A 11 3.45 -55.32 35.69
C ARG A 11 3.47 -54.93 34.19
N TYR A 12 2.61 -54.03 33.82
CA TYR A 12 2.80 -53.25 32.58
C TYR A 12 3.98 -52.32 32.76
N HIS A 13 5.15 -52.74 32.30
CA HIS A 13 6.27 -51.87 32.06
C HIS A 13 5.90 -51.00 30.83
N VAL A 14 5.10 -49.98 31.03
CA VAL A 14 4.98 -48.89 30.08
C VAL A 14 6.28 -48.09 30.17
N ARG A 15 7.13 -48.38 29.20
CA ARG A 15 8.32 -47.60 28.90
C ARG A 15 7.88 -46.21 28.51
N LEU A 16 7.89 -45.28 29.43
CA LEU A 16 7.78 -43.86 29.19
C LEU A 16 8.89 -43.44 28.21
N LEU A 17 8.57 -43.51 26.93
CA LEU A 17 9.28 -42.72 25.93
C LEU A 17 9.04 -41.26 26.34
N ARG A 18 10.05 -40.63 26.88
CA ARG A 18 10.12 -39.18 27.09
C ARG A 18 9.68 -38.54 25.82
N GLY A 19 8.44 -38.02 25.82
CA GLY A 19 7.97 -37.07 24.84
C GLY A 19 8.96 -35.91 24.85
N ALA A 20 9.62 -35.70 23.73
CA ALA A 20 10.24 -34.42 23.46
C ALA A 20 9.11 -33.40 23.57
N GLU A 21 9.12 -32.64 24.64
CA GLU A 21 8.33 -31.40 24.74
C GLU A 21 8.84 -30.54 23.60
N PHE A 22 8.08 -30.55 22.51
CA PHE A 22 8.15 -29.54 21.48
C PHE A 22 7.60 -28.28 22.14
N THR A 23 8.44 -27.62 22.91
CA THR A 23 8.17 -26.25 23.34
C THR A 23 8.08 -25.44 22.07
N ARG A 24 6.85 -25.30 21.59
CA ARG A 24 6.49 -24.36 20.55
C ARG A 24 6.93 -23.00 21.08
N ASP A 25 8.06 -22.56 20.58
CA ASP A 25 8.64 -21.27 20.95
C ASP A 25 7.60 -20.21 20.60
N SER A 26 6.81 -19.84 21.61
CA SER A 26 5.79 -18.79 21.52
C SER A 26 6.39 -17.41 21.23
N ARG A 27 7.73 -17.32 21.14
CA ARG A 27 8.45 -16.10 20.81
C ARG A 27 8.52 -15.83 19.32
N LEU A 28 8.19 -16.80 18.45
CA LEU A 28 8.18 -16.59 17.00
C LEU A 28 6.86 -16.01 16.49
N SER A 29 5.78 -16.04 17.28
CA SER A 29 4.49 -15.47 16.89
C SER A 29 4.32 -13.99 17.25
N ASP A 30 5.25 -13.39 18.00
CA ASP A 30 5.14 -12.01 18.48
C ASP A 30 6.02 -11.03 17.69
N MET A 31 6.66 -11.48 16.62
CA MET A 31 7.34 -10.63 15.65
C MET A 31 6.44 -10.25 14.47
N ALA A 32 5.18 -9.96 14.72
CA ALA A 32 4.42 -9.15 13.79
C ALA A 32 5.12 -7.78 13.75
N LEU A 33 5.87 -7.55 12.69
CA LEU A 33 6.60 -6.32 12.47
C LEU A 33 5.60 -5.15 12.54
N LYS A 34 5.64 -4.38 13.62
CA LYS A 34 4.72 -3.25 13.84
C LYS A 34 5.02 -2.18 12.81
N SER A 35 3.99 -1.74 12.11
CA SER A 35 4.09 -0.59 11.21
C SER A 35 4.54 0.65 11.97
N THR A 36 5.40 1.42 11.33
CA THR A 36 5.81 2.74 11.79
C THR A 36 4.72 3.75 11.45
N ILE A 37 4.29 4.54 12.42
CA ILE A 37 3.28 5.58 12.19
C ILE A 37 3.97 6.89 11.86
N TYR A 38 3.61 7.47 10.73
CA TYR A 38 3.94 8.83 10.30
C TYR A 38 2.71 9.72 10.37
N LYS A 39 2.91 11.00 10.61
CA LYS A 39 1.86 12.02 10.59
C LYS A 39 2.23 13.10 9.60
N ALA A 40 1.25 13.56 8.83
CA ALA A 40 1.46 14.68 7.92
C ALA A 40 0.28 15.66 7.99
N GLU A 41 0.59 16.92 8.21
CA GLU A 41 -0.30 18.04 7.91
C GLU A 41 -0.05 18.39 6.44
N LEU A 42 -1.03 18.18 5.58
CA LEU A 42 -0.91 18.38 4.14
C LEU A 42 -1.90 19.44 3.68
N GLN A 43 -1.38 20.56 3.20
CA GLN A 43 -2.14 21.62 2.57
C GLN A 43 -2.18 21.40 1.06
N ILE A 44 -3.36 21.37 0.48
CA ILE A 44 -3.55 21.14 -0.96
C ILE A 44 -4.19 22.39 -1.59
N ALA A 45 -3.57 22.87 -2.65
CA ALA A 45 -4.09 23.90 -3.55
C ALA A 45 -4.04 23.36 -4.98
N ASP A 46 -5.10 22.66 -5.39
CA ASP A 46 -5.23 22.10 -6.74
C ASP A 46 -6.08 23.05 -7.61
N MET A 47 -5.40 23.79 -8.47
CA MET A 47 -6.04 24.78 -9.35
C MET A 47 -6.74 24.09 -10.51
N ASP A 48 -6.27 22.92 -10.94
CA ASP A 48 -6.83 22.19 -12.08
C ASP A 48 -8.21 21.61 -11.75
N ARG A 49 -8.39 21.14 -10.48
CA ARG A 49 -9.65 20.58 -9.98
C ARG A 49 -10.47 21.56 -9.13
N HIS A 50 -9.94 22.77 -8.85
CA HIS A 50 -10.52 23.73 -7.90
C HIS A 50 -10.71 23.15 -6.50
N TYR A 51 -9.75 22.34 -6.04
CA TYR A 51 -9.78 21.68 -4.74
C TYR A 51 -8.77 22.32 -3.78
N TYR A 52 -9.25 22.85 -2.66
CA TYR A 52 -8.45 23.55 -1.66
C TYR A 52 -8.81 23.00 -0.28
N ALA A 53 -7.89 22.30 0.36
CA ALA A 53 -8.15 21.68 1.67
C ALA A 53 -6.88 21.41 2.47
N ASP A 54 -7.04 21.37 3.78
CA ASP A 54 -6.02 20.94 4.73
C ASP A 54 -6.37 19.54 5.25
N HIS A 55 -5.41 18.64 5.25
CA HIS A 55 -5.58 17.26 5.69
C HIS A 55 -4.61 16.90 6.81
N ALA A 56 -5.12 16.31 7.88
CA ALA A 56 -4.32 15.69 8.93
C ALA A 56 -4.25 14.17 8.67
N LEU A 57 -3.14 13.72 8.12
CA LEU A 57 -2.93 12.34 7.69
C LEU A 57 -2.21 11.52 8.76
N THR A 58 -2.66 10.27 8.92
CA THR A 58 -1.94 9.25 9.70
C THR A 58 -1.63 8.08 8.78
N ILE A 59 -0.35 7.85 8.54
CA ILE A 59 0.14 6.89 7.57
C ILE A 59 0.83 5.74 8.30
N ALA A 60 0.32 4.52 8.14
CA ALA A 60 1.00 3.31 8.56
C ALA A 60 2.01 2.91 7.46
N CYS A 61 3.30 2.93 7.81
CA CYS A 61 4.38 2.50 6.94
C CYS A 61 4.82 1.11 7.39
N HIS A 62 4.66 0.10 6.53
CA HIS A 62 5.09 -1.26 6.81
C HIS A 62 6.62 -1.30 6.90
N PRO A 63 7.24 -2.15 7.76
CA PRO A 63 8.70 -2.22 7.90
C PRO A 63 9.48 -2.53 6.62
N SER A 64 8.84 -3.13 5.63
CA SER A 64 9.43 -3.34 4.30
C SER A 64 9.10 -2.24 3.29
N GLU A 65 8.36 -1.21 3.69
CA GLU A 65 8.04 -0.07 2.84
C GLU A 65 9.15 0.98 2.92
N THR A 66 9.61 1.44 1.77
CA THR A 66 10.60 2.52 1.70
C THR A 66 9.93 3.88 1.91
N ASP A 67 10.72 4.87 2.38
CA ASP A 67 10.26 6.26 2.50
C ASP A 67 9.80 6.82 1.14
N GLU A 68 10.49 6.46 0.05
CA GLU A 68 10.08 6.80 -1.31
C GLU A 68 8.65 6.34 -1.61
N ARG A 69 8.34 5.05 -1.36
CA ARG A 69 7.00 4.52 -1.61
C ARG A 69 5.94 5.19 -0.75
N MET A 70 6.23 5.38 0.53
CA MET A 70 5.34 6.08 1.46
C MET A 70 5.04 7.50 0.98
N MET A 71 6.06 8.24 0.55
CA MET A 71 5.89 9.61 0.06
C MET A 71 5.17 9.67 -1.28
N VAL A 72 5.36 8.69 -2.18
CA VAL A 72 4.54 8.56 -3.40
C VAL A 72 3.08 8.29 -3.07
N ARG A 73 2.77 7.56 -1.98
CA ARG A 73 1.38 7.41 -1.50
C ARG A 73 0.80 8.73 -1.02
N ILE A 74 1.59 9.57 -0.34
CA ILE A 74 1.16 10.92 0.06
C ILE A 74 0.94 11.81 -1.17
N ALA A 75 1.82 11.73 -2.16
CA ALA A 75 1.65 12.43 -3.43
C ALA A 75 0.38 11.97 -4.17
N ALA A 76 0.13 10.65 -4.19
CA ALA A 76 -1.10 10.09 -4.74
C ALA A 76 -2.34 10.61 -4.00
N PHE A 77 -2.28 10.67 -2.66
CA PHE A 77 -3.37 11.28 -1.88
C PHE A 77 -3.61 12.73 -2.31
N ALA A 78 -2.55 13.54 -2.42
CA ALA A 78 -2.69 14.95 -2.81
C ALA A 78 -3.33 15.12 -4.18
N LEU A 79 -2.90 14.31 -5.17
CA LEU A 79 -3.38 14.37 -6.55
C LEU A 79 -4.84 13.92 -6.71
N PHE A 80 -5.33 13.03 -5.86
CA PHE A 80 -6.68 12.46 -5.93
C PHE A 80 -7.54 12.81 -4.72
N ALA A 81 -7.10 13.75 -3.88
CA ALA A 81 -7.78 14.11 -2.64
C ALA A 81 -9.26 14.38 -2.84
N SER A 82 -10.03 13.83 -1.94
CA SER A 82 -11.47 14.04 -1.76
C SER A 82 -11.82 13.76 -0.30
N ASP A 83 -13.03 14.12 0.11
CA ASP A 83 -13.51 13.93 1.50
C ASP A 83 -13.51 12.48 1.97
N ARG A 84 -13.49 11.52 1.04
CA ARG A 84 -13.60 10.09 1.33
C ARG A 84 -12.38 9.27 0.91
N LEU A 85 -11.34 9.92 0.38
CA LEU A 85 -10.11 9.22 0.04
C LEU A 85 -9.35 8.87 1.33
N GLU A 86 -8.99 7.63 1.49
CA GLU A 86 -8.29 7.14 2.68
C GLU A 86 -7.11 6.21 2.33
N PHE A 87 -6.12 6.20 3.19
CA PHE A 87 -5.07 5.19 3.16
C PHE A 87 -5.63 3.86 3.65
N SER A 88 -5.32 2.79 2.95
CA SER A 88 -5.58 1.43 3.44
C SER A 88 -4.43 0.94 4.33
N LYS A 89 -4.47 -0.32 4.72
CA LYS A 89 -3.38 -0.99 5.46
C LYS A 89 -2.10 -1.16 4.64
N GLY A 90 -2.10 -0.77 3.36
CA GLY A 90 -0.95 -0.78 2.47
C GLY A 90 -0.37 -2.19 2.29
N LEU A 91 0.96 -2.33 2.46
CA LEU A 91 1.64 -3.62 2.30
C LEU A 91 1.27 -4.68 3.35
N SER A 92 0.55 -4.29 4.41
CA SER A 92 0.12 -5.23 5.45
C SER A 92 -1.06 -6.11 4.99
N ASP A 93 -1.75 -5.72 3.93
CA ASP A 93 -2.86 -6.48 3.36
C ASP A 93 -2.76 -6.51 1.83
N THR A 94 -2.54 -7.70 1.28
CA THR A 94 -2.41 -7.89 -0.17
C THR A 94 -3.74 -7.75 -0.93
N ASP A 95 -4.86 -7.69 -0.22
CA ASP A 95 -6.20 -7.56 -0.80
C ASP A 95 -6.72 -6.12 -0.82
N GLU A 96 -5.98 -5.20 -0.21
CA GLU A 96 -6.29 -3.77 -0.18
C GLU A 96 -5.32 -2.96 -1.07
N PRO A 97 -5.75 -1.82 -1.65
CA PRO A 97 -4.87 -0.93 -2.42
C PRO A 97 -3.90 -0.15 -1.53
N SER A 98 -3.20 0.79 -2.11
CA SER A 98 -2.46 1.81 -1.37
C SER A 98 -3.41 2.87 -0.77
N LEU A 99 -4.40 3.29 -1.58
CA LEU A 99 -5.49 4.20 -1.18
C LEU A 99 -6.77 3.77 -1.87
N TRP A 100 -7.90 4.13 -1.30
CA TRP A 100 -9.21 3.95 -1.92
C TRP A 100 -10.22 5.03 -1.53
N CYS A 101 -11.20 5.21 -2.39
CA CYS A 101 -12.41 5.93 -2.08
C CYS A 101 -13.59 4.96 -2.14
N LYS A 102 -14.42 4.94 -1.11
CA LYS A 102 -15.63 4.12 -1.05
C LYS A 102 -16.87 5.02 -1.00
N ASP A 103 -17.95 4.55 -1.56
CA ASP A 103 -19.25 5.19 -1.38
C ASP A 103 -19.85 4.88 0.00
N TYR A 104 -21.05 5.42 0.27
CA TYR A 104 -21.73 5.21 1.56
C TYR A 104 -22.24 3.78 1.74
N THR A 105 -22.26 2.96 0.71
CA THR A 105 -22.64 1.54 0.77
C THR A 105 -21.44 0.64 1.01
N GLY A 106 -20.23 1.19 0.92
CA GLY A 106 -18.96 0.48 1.04
C GLY A 106 -18.43 -0.03 -0.30
N ALA A 107 -19.08 0.27 -1.43
CA ALA A 107 -18.56 -0.06 -2.75
C ALA A 107 -17.36 0.82 -3.09
N VAL A 108 -16.33 0.22 -3.70
CA VAL A 108 -15.09 0.91 -4.02
C VAL A 108 -15.28 1.71 -5.31
N GLN A 109 -15.26 3.03 -5.21
CA GLN A 109 -15.32 3.92 -6.35
C GLN A 109 -13.94 4.06 -7.00
N THR A 110 -12.93 4.41 -6.22
CA THR A 110 -11.56 4.57 -6.71
C THR A 110 -10.61 3.65 -5.96
N TRP A 111 -9.76 2.95 -6.69
CA TRP A 111 -8.71 2.07 -6.20
C TRP A 111 -7.36 2.57 -6.70
N ILE A 112 -6.47 2.98 -5.80
CA ILE A 112 -5.16 3.53 -6.19
C ILE A 112 -4.05 2.59 -5.75
N GLU A 113 -3.27 2.09 -6.70
CA GLU A 113 -2.06 1.31 -6.48
C GLU A 113 -0.82 2.18 -6.65
N VAL A 114 0.14 2.04 -5.75
CA VAL A 114 1.43 2.71 -5.83
C VAL A 114 2.54 1.67 -6.01
N GLY A 115 3.32 1.82 -7.05
CA GLY A 115 4.40 0.93 -7.44
C GLY A 115 4.11 0.18 -8.74
N GLN A 116 4.65 -1.01 -8.85
CA GLN A 116 4.61 -1.83 -10.06
C GLN A 116 3.88 -3.16 -9.78
N PRO A 117 2.54 -3.15 -9.61
CA PRO A 117 1.75 -4.34 -9.35
C PRO A 117 1.77 -5.29 -10.54
N ASP A 118 1.63 -6.58 -10.27
CA ASP A 118 1.47 -7.56 -11.34
C ASP A 118 0.10 -7.43 -12.04
N GLU A 119 -0.02 -8.03 -13.22
CA GLU A 119 -1.23 -7.98 -14.04
C GLU A 119 -2.47 -8.55 -13.35
N ARG A 120 -2.30 -9.58 -12.49
CA ARG A 120 -3.41 -10.22 -11.77
C ARG A 120 -3.97 -9.28 -10.71
N ARG A 121 -3.09 -8.56 -10.03
CA ARG A 121 -3.49 -7.55 -9.03
C ARG A 121 -4.28 -6.42 -9.70
N ILE A 122 -3.81 -5.92 -10.85
CA ILE A 122 -4.52 -4.88 -11.61
C ILE A 122 -5.89 -5.38 -12.10
N ALA A 123 -5.94 -6.59 -12.65
CA ALA A 123 -7.19 -7.19 -13.10
C ALA A 123 -8.19 -7.42 -11.94
N LYS A 124 -7.70 -7.85 -10.77
CA LYS A 124 -8.50 -7.98 -9.55
C LYS A 124 -9.08 -6.63 -9.10
N ALA A 125 -8.25 -5.59 -9.10
CA ALA A 125 -8.67 -4.22 -8.77
C ALA A 125 -9.75 -3.72 -9.76
N SER A 126 -9.53 -3.90 -11.07
CA SER A 126 -10.47 -3.53 -12.13
C SER A 126 -11.86 -4.18 -11.97
N GLY A 127 -11.91 -5.41 -11.44
CA GLY A 127 -13.18 -6.09 -11.16
C GLY A 127 -13.86 -5.68 -9.84
N ARG A 128 -13.22 -4.84 -9.02
CA ARG A 128 -13.69 -4.48 -7.67
C ARG A 128 -14.01 -2.99 -7.50
N ALA A 129 -13.51 -2.14 -8.38
CA ALA A 129 -13.66 -0.70 -8.31
C ALA A 129 -14.24 -0.14 -9.60
N GLU A 130 -14.89 1.01 -9.50
CA GLU A 130 -15.37 1.74 -10.68
C GLU A 130 -14.20 2.30 -11.47
N GLU A 131 -13.16 2.79 -10.79
CA GLU A 131 -11.93 3.32 -11.35
C GLU A 131 -10.69 2.75 -10.65
N VAL A 132 -9.68 2.40 -11.44
CA VAL A 132 -8.37 1.95 -10.93
C VAL A 132 -7.29 2.85 -11.46
N ILE A 133 -6.45 3.35 -10.56
CA ILE A 133 -5.30 4.20 -10.87
C ILE A 133 -4.04 3.50 -10.40
N VAL A 134 -3.08 3.31 -11.29
CA VAL A 134 -1.76 2.78 -10.97
C VAL A 134 -0.74 3.88 -11.13
N ILE A 135 -0.01 4.20 -10.05
CA ILE A 135 1.06 5.17 -10.05
C ILE A 135 2.38 4.44 -9.95
N ALA A 136 2.98 4.17 -11.10
CA ALA A 136 4.32 3.57 -11.20
C ALA A 136 5.40 4.64 -10.99
N TYR A 137 6.56 4.23 -10.55
CA TYR A 137 7.74 5.09 -10.40
C TYR A 137 9.03 4.27 -10.53
N GLY A 138 10.17 4.96 -10.64
CA GLY A 138 11.49 4.33 -10.77
C GLY A 138 12.07 4.42 -12.19
N GLY A 139 11.60 5.36 -13.02
CA GLY A 139 12.16 5.63 -14.34
C GLY A 139 12.16 4.38 -15.23
N ARG A 140 13.34 3.97 -15.71
CA ARG A 140 13.47 2.81 -16.60
C ARG A 140 12.83 1.52 -16.06
N THR A 141 12.79 1.30 -14.75
CA THR A 141 12.16 0.09 -14.20
C THR A 141 10.65 0.11 -14.39
N SER A 142 10.02 1.29 -14.33
CA SER A 142 8.58 1.42 -14.63
C SER A 142 8.29 1.19 -16.11
N ASP A 143 9.19 1.62 -17.02
CA ASP A 143 9.03 1.36 -18.45
C ASP A 143 9.08 -0.14 -18.77
N ILE A 144 10.06 -0.85 -18.20
CA ILE A 144 10.21 -2.30 -18.36
C ILE A 144 8.99 -3.03 -17.80
N TRP A 145 8.55 -2.66 -16.59
CA TRP A 145 7.35 -3.21 -15.97
C TRP A 145 6.12 -3.00 -16.88
N TRP A 146 5.93 -1.77 -17.37
CA TRP A 146 4.81 -1.45 -18.24
C TRP A 146 4.79 -2.31 -19.51
N GLN A 147 5.92 -2.48 -20.18
CA GLN A 147 6.05 -3.36 -21.34
C GLN A 147 5.60 -4.79 -21.03
N GLY A 148 5.88 -5.29 -19.83
CA GLY A 148 5.51 -6.64 -19.41
C GLY A 148 4.01 -6.83 -19.17
N VAL A 149 3.31 -5.81 -18.63
CA VAL A 149 1.89 -5.93 -18.27
C VAL A 149 0.94 -5.31 -19.29
N ARG A 150 1.44 -4.46 -20.17
CA ARG A 150 0.68 -3.61 -21.09
C ARG A 150 -0.40 -4.38 -21.84
N SER A 151 -0.08 -5.49 -22.51
CA SER A 151 -0.99 -6.22 -23.38
C SER A 151 -2.26 -6.73 -22.69
N LYS A 152 -2.19 -6.94 -21.36
CA LYS A 152 -3.33 -7.37 -20.55
C LYS A 152 -4.05 -6.18 -19.93
N VAL A 153 -3.30 -5.19 -19.46
CA VAL A 153 -3.86 -3.99 -18.80
C VAL A 153 -4.60 -3.10 -19.80
N GLU A 154 -4.16 -3.03 -21.07
CA GLU A 154 -4.87 -2.26 -22.11
C GLU A 154 -6.32 -2.72 -22.33
N ARG A 155 -6.65 -3.96 -22.01
CA ARG A 155 -8.01 -4.51 -22.15
C ARG A 155 -8.96 -4.09 -21.01
N LEU A 156 -8.43 -3.52 -19.95
CA LEU A 156 -9.19 -3.11 -18.76
C LEU A 156 -9.63 -1.64 -18.93
N ARG A 157 -10.91 -1.42 -19.18
CA ARG A 157 -11.42 -0.09 -19.57
C ARG A 157 -11.30 0.97 -18.49
N ASN A 158 -11.48 0.57 -17.24
CA ASN A 158 -11.49 1.45 -16.07
C ASN A 158 -10.11 1.62 -15.40
N VAL A 159 -9.02 1.29 -16.10
CA VAL A 159 -7.66 1.38 -15.56
C VAL A 159 -6.91 2.53 -16.19
N THR A 160 -6.37 3.39 -15.34
CA THR A 160 -5.42 4.45 -15.67
C THR A 160 -4.04 4.06 -15.15
N VAL A 161 -3.00 4.29 -15.94
CA VAL A 161 -1.61 4.04 -15.52
C VAL A 161 -0.77 5.27 -15.75
N TRP A 162 -0.20 5.79 -14.68
CA TRP A 162 0.76 6.88 -14.70
C TRP A 162 2.14 6.38 -14.31
N SER A 163 3.17 6.99 -14.85
CA SER A 163 4.56 6.82 -14.44
C SER A 163 5.13 8.14 -14.01
N LEU A 164 5.61 8.24 -12.77
CA LEU A 164 6.30 9.43 -12.29
C LEU A 164 7.67 9.54 -12.97
N GLY A 165 8.11 10.78 -13.17
CA GLY A 165 9.42 11.09 -13.73
C GLY A 165 10.57 10.44 -12.95
N GLU A 166 11.70 10.25 -13.61
CA GLU A 166 12.90 9.70 -13.00
C GLU A 166 13.38 10.58 -11.84
N GLY A 167 13.76 9.97 -10.72
CA GLY A 167 14.24 10.69 -9.52
C GLY A 167 13.13 11.30 -8.64
N VAL A 168 11.89 11.46 -9.15
CA VAL A 168 10.78 12.07 -8.37
C VAL A 168 10.54 11.34 -7.06
N ALA A 169 10.48 10.01 -7.08
CA ALA A 169 10.24 9.22 -5.87
C ALA A 169 11.35 9.39 -4.83
N ALA A 170 12.62 9.43 -5.27
CA ALA A 170 13.76 9.66 -4.39
C ALA A 170 13.74 11.07 -3.78
N SER A 171 13.42 12.09 -4.59
CA SER A 171 13.30 13.48 -4.11
C SER A 171 12.15 13.62 -3.10
N LEU A 172 11.00 12.98 -3.36
CA LEU A 172 9.90 12.93 -2.40
C LEU A 172 10.30 12.19 -1.12
N GLY A 173 11.01 11.05 -1.24
CA GLY A 173 11.51 10.27 -0.11
C GLY A 173 12.42 11.07 0.82
N ALA A 174 13.20 12.01 0.29
CA ALA A 174 14.06 12.89 1.07
C ALA A 174 13.28 13.87 1.97
N LEU A 175 11.98 14.09 1.73
CA LEU A 175 11.11 14.91 2.58
C LEU A 175 10.50 14.11 3.75
N ALA A 176 10.75 12.80 3.83
CA ALA A 176 10.11 11.95 4.81
C ALA A 176 10.61 12.22 6.23
N GLU A 177 9.70 12.60 7.12
CA GLU A 177 9.93 12.78 8.55
C GLU A 177 8.78 12.14 9.34
N ARG A 178 9.02 11.84 10.61
CA ARG A 178 7.97 11.24 11.48
C ARG A 178 6.73 12.11 11.61
N THR A 179 6.91 13.41 11.58
CA THR A 179 5.84 14.41 11.57
C THR A 179 6.19 15.44 10.51
N MET A 180 5.38 15.51 9.48
CA MET A 180 5.60 16.34 8.30
C MET A 180 4.59 17.49 8.25
N ARG A 181 5.05 18.62 7.72
CA ARG A 181 4.19 19.71 7.27
C ARG A 181 4.47 19.92 5.79
N LEU A 182 3.52 19.49 4.98
CA LEU A 182 3.66 19.45 3.53
C LEU A 182 2.66 20.39 2.87
N GLN A 183 3.08 20.96 1.77
CA GLN A 183 2.25 21.74 0.87
C GLN A 183 2.28 21.09 -0.50
N CYS A 184 1.12 21.00 -1.15
CA CYS A 184 0.96 20.53 -2.50
C CYS A 184 0.22 21.58 -3.32
N THR A 185 0.86 22.09 -4.36
CA THR A 185 0.21 22.95 -5.36
C THR A 185 0.14 22.18 -6.67
N VAL A 186 -1.06 22.13 -7.28
CA VAL A 186 -1.26 21.50 -8.59
C VAL A 186 -1.73 22.55 -9.57
N GLN A 187 -1.02 22.67 -10.68
CA GLN A 187 -1.37 23.57 -11.80
C GLN A 187 -0.79 23.01 -13.10
N ASP A 188 -1.56 23.11 -14.18
CA ASP A 188 -1.13 22.73 -15.53
C ASP A 188 -0.54 21.31 -15.59
N ARG A 189 -1.15 20.34 -14.89
CA ARG A 189 -0.74 18.92 -14.77
C ARG A 189 0.63 18.73 -14.14
N THR A 190 1.10 19.66 -13.37
CA THR A 190 2.31 19.50 -12.54
C THR A 190 1.92 19.71 -11.09
N ALA A 191 2.41 18.86 -10.22
CA ALA A 191 2.27 19.05 -8.77
C ALA A 191 3.63 19.43 -8.17
N TRP A 192 3.64 20.40 -7.28
CA TRP A 192 4.79 20.76 -6.48
C TRP A 192 4.52 20.38 -5.03
N ILE A 193 5.32 19.46 -4.51
CA ILE A 193 5.17 18.97 -3.14
C ILE A 193 6.44 19.30 -2.36
N GLY A 194 6.29 19.98 -1.24
CA GLY A 194 7.43 20.37 -0.41
C GLY A 194 7.04 20.67 1.01
N ASN A 195 8.03 21.02 1.80
CA ASN A 195 7.87 21.58 3.15
C ASN A 195 8.28 23.06 3.13
N THR A 196 8.28 23.70 4.31
CA THR A 196 8.64 25.12 4.43
C THR A 196 10.14 25.41 4.39
N THR A 197 10.98 24.36 4.35
CA THR A 197 12.45 24.48 4.52
C THR A 197 13.25 24.11 3.28
N SER A 198 12.66 23.41 2.32
CA SER A 198 13.32 22.98 1.10
C SER A 198 12.56 23.42 -0.14
N GLU A 199 13.24 23.42 -1.28
CA GLU A 199 12.56 23.60 -2.56
C GLU A 199 11.54 22.50 -2.78
N PRO A 200 10.33 22.82 -3.30
CA PRO A 200 9.32 21.82 -3.57
C PRO A 200 9.76 20.91 -4.73
N VAL A 201 9.44 19.64 -4.59
CA VAL A 201 9.66 18.62 -5.63
C VAL A 201 8.60 18.77 -6.69
N ALA A 202 9.02 18.98 -7.94
CA ALA A 202 8.11 18.92 -9.09
C ALA A 202 7.76 17.45 -9.38
N VAL A 203 6.49 17.13 -9.25
CA VAL A 203 5.94 15.80 -9.52
C VAL A 203 5.28 15.86 -10.89
N GLU A 204 6.02 15.41 -11.88
CA GLU A 204 5.54 15.24 -13.26
C GLU A 204 5.27 13.76 -13.53
N TRP A 205 4.32 13.49 -14.41
CA TRP A 205 3.98 12.12 -14.78
C TRP A 205 3.69 11.96 -16.26
N THR A 206 4.01 10.80 -16.77
CA THR A 206 3.63 10.36 -18.11
C THR A 206 2.43 9.42 -18.00
N VAL A 207 1.43 9.62 -18.84
CA VAL A 207 0.28 8.72 -18.91
C VAL A 207 0.63 7.55 -19.83
N PHE A 208 0.81 6.37 -19.25
CA PHE A 208 1.03 5.13 -20.01
C PHE A 208 -0.27 4.57 -20.56
N LYS A 209 -1.37 4.74 -19.81
CA LYS A 209 -2.72 4.38 -20.23
C LYS A 209 -3.73 5.36 -19.64
N ALA A 210 -4.59 5.86 -20.47
CA ALA A 210 -5.81 6.57 -20.06
C ALA A 210 -6.98 5.59 -19.95
N PRO A 211 -8.03 5.90 -19.15
CA PRO A 211 -9.25 5.12 -19.13
C PRO A 211 -9.96 5.23 -20.51
N GLU A 212 -10.66 4.18 -20.89
CA GLU A 212 -11.56 4.30 -22.04
C GLU A 212 -12.82 5.02 -21.58
N ASN A 213 -13.11 6.18 -22.16
CA ASN A 213 -14.37 6.87 -21.91
C ASN A 213 -15.53 5.96 -22.34
N VAL A 214 -16.42 5.63 -21.43
CA VAL A 214 -17.69 4.95 -21.67
C VAL A 214 -18.75 5.97 -22.03
#